data_a4da959aee81a748ca9096192d4a8ad6
#
_entry.id   a4da959aee81a748ca9096192d4a8ad6
#
_cell.length_a   1.000
_cell.length_b   1.000
_cell.length_c   1.000
_cell.angle_alpha   90.00
_cell.angle_beta   90.00
_cell.angle_gamma   90.00
#
_symmetry.space_group_name_H-M   'P 1'
#
loop_
_entity.id
_entity.type
_entity.pdbx_description
1 polymer ?
#
loop_
_entity_poly.entity_id
_entity_poly.type
_entity_poly.pdbx_seq_one_letter_code
_entity_poly.pdbx_strand_id
1 'polypeptide(L)'
;AKEGLALINGTQIMAAIACGVVYDAVQLAKTADIAAAMTCEAQLGILSAFDPEVHALRGQQGQMLTAQNLLRLLDGSRLALTLNPDKVQDAYSIRCVPQIHGASRDAIRYVWDILSREINAVTDNPLIFPGEDKVISGGNFHGQPMALAFDFLGIALSEYANVSELSLIHISEPTR
;
A
#
# COMPACT_ATOMS: atom_id res chain seq x y z
N ALA A 1 39.21 -10.33 -1.62
CA ALA A 1 39.08 -9.44 -0.43
C ALA A 1 37.89 -8.46 -0.57
N LYS A 2 37.71 -7.82 -1.72
CA LYS A 2 36.62 -6.85 -1.95
C LYS A 2 35.22 -7.48 -1.92
N GLU A 3 35.06 -8.68 -2.46
CA GLU A 3 33.80 -9.44 -2.44
C GLU A 3 33.34 -9.74 -1.01
N GLY A 4 34.24 -10.08 -0.11
CA GLY A 4 33.93 -10.31 1.30
C GLY A 4 33.43 -9.01 1.98
N LEU A 5 33.99 -7.85 1.66
CA LEU A 5 33.53 -6.56 2.15
C LEU A 5 32.15 -6.23 1.58
N ALA A 6 31.92 -6.49 0.30
CA ALA A 6 30.65 -6.22 -0.37
C ALA A 6 29.46 -7.03 0.20
N LEU A 7 29.71 -8.13 0.89
CA LEU A 7 28.66 -8.91 1.56
C LEU A 7 28.15 -8.26 2.87
N ILE A 8 28.97 -7.43 3.51
CA ILE A 8 28.66 -6.86 4.83
C ILE A 8 28.55 -5.34 4.85
N ASN A 9 29.08 -4.67 3.83
CA ASN A 9 29.05 -3.21 3.71
C ASN A 9 28.01 -2.82 2.67
N GLY A 10 27.08 -1.92 3.05
CA GLY A 10 26.01 -1.49 2.18
C GLY A 10 24.62 -1.92 2.64
N THR A 11 23.66 -1.94 1.72
CA THR A 11 22.23 -2.12 2.02
C THR A 11 21.65 -3.49 1.67
N GLN A 12 22.51 -4.47 1.35
CA GLN A 12 22.07 -5.78 0.82
C GLN A 12 21.12 -6.52 1.76
N ILE A 13 21.45 -6.60 3.06
CA ILE A 13 20.62 -7.30 4.04
C ILE A 13 19.33 -6.53 4.28
N MET A 14 19.42 -5.20 4.37
CA MET A 14 18.25 -4.34 4.49
C MET A 14 17.31 -4.52 3.28
N ALA A 15 17.86 -4.51 2.05
CA ALA A 15 17.09 -4.72 0.83
C ALA A 15 16.48 -6.13 0.75
N ALA A 16 17.19 -7.16 1.21
CA ALA A 16 16.67 -8.53 1.25
C ALA A 16 15.46 -8.66 2.18
N ILE A 17 15.53 -8.10 3.40
CA ILE A 17 14.40 -8.06 4.34
C ILE A 17 13.27 -7.22 3.75
N ALA A 18 13.59 -6.09 3.15
CA ALA A 18 12.65 -5.19 2.52
C ALA A 18 11.81 -5.86 1.42
N CYS A 19 12.38 -6.80 0.66
CA CYS A 19 11.62 -7.56 -0.36
C CYS A 19 10.46 -8.34 0.26
N GLY A 20 10.71 -9.03 1.39
CA GLY A 20 9.66 -9.73 2.12
C GLY A 20 8.59 -8.77 2.65
N VAL A 21 9.02 -7.69 3.29
CA VAL A 21 8.12 -6.67 3.86
C VAL A 21 7.22 -6.03 2.80
N VAL A 22 7.77 -5.67 1.64
CA VAL A 22 6.97 -5.07 0.55
C VAL A 22 6.02 -6.09 -0.07
N TYR A 23 6.46 -7.35 -0.22
CA TYR A 23 5.58 -8.43 -0.66
C TYR A 23 4.37 -8.56 0.29
N ASP A 24 4.62 -8.63 1.60
CA ASP A 24 3.57 -8.76 2.61
C ASP A 24 2.65 -7.53 2.63
N ALA A 25 3.19 -6.33 2.47
CA ALA A 25 2.41 -5.09 2.35
C ALA A 25 1.43 -5.13 1.16
N VAL A 26 1.88 -5.64 0.01
CA VAL A 26 1.02 -5.83 -1.17
C VAL A 26 -0.09 -6.86 -0.90
N GLN A 27 0.23 -7.98 -0.22
CA GLN A 27 -0.79 -8.98 0.14
C GLN A 27 -1.77 -8.42 1.18
N LEU A 28 -1.29 -7.67 2.16
CA LEU A 28 -2.13 -6.99 3.15
C LEU A 28 -3.12 -6.04 2.47
N ALA A 29 -2.66 -5.23 1.52
CA ALA A 29 -3.52 -4.31 0.77
C ALA A 29 -4.63 -5.03 0.00
N LYS A 30 -4.34 -6.20 -0.59
CA LYS A 30 -5.34 -7.04 -1.26
C LYS A 30 -6.36 -7.62 -0.27
N THR A 31 -5.86 -8.14 0.85
CA THR A 31 -6.70 -8.72 1.91
C THR A 31 -7.62 -7.66 2.53
N ALA A 32 -7.12 -6.44 2.72
CA ALA A 32 -7.90 -5.33 3.23
C ALA A 32 -9.07 -4.98 2.28
N ASP A 33 -8.86 -4.96 0.97
CA ASP A 33 -9.95 -4.72 0.01
C ASP A 33 -11.00 -5.84 0.06
N ILE A 34 -10.57 -7.10 0.20
CA ILE A 34 -11.50 -8.24 0.33
C ILE A 34 -12.33 -8.11 1.62
N ALA A 35 -11.67 -7.82 2.75
CA ALA A 35 -12.36 -7.63 4.02
C ALA A 35 -13.34 -6.45 3.98
N ALA A 36 -12.95 -5.35 3.34
CA ALA A 36 -13.82 -4.19 3.16
C ALA A 36 -15.03 -4.51 2.27
N ALA A 37 -14.85 -5.27 1.19
CA ALA A 37 -15.94 -5.73 0.34
C ALA A 37 -16.92 -6.63 1.11
N MET A 38 -16.42 -7.60 1.87
CA MET A 38 -17.24 -8.46 2.73
C MET A 38 -18.02 -7.65 3.76
N THR A 39 -17.40 -6.66 4.39
CA THR A 39 -18.07 -5.76 5.35
C THR A 39 -19.13 -4.92 4.67
N CYS A 40 -18.83 -4.36 3.50
CA CYS A 40 -19.79 -3.60 2.69
C CYS A 40 -21.01 -4.45 2.34
N GLU A 41 -20.81 -5.68 1.90
CA GLU A 41 -21.89 -6.60 1.58
C GLU A 41 -22.74 -6.95 2.82
N ALA A 42 -22.10 -7.27 3.94
CA ALA A 42 -22.80 -7.59 5.21
C ALA A 42 -23.62 -6.42 5.76
N GLN A 43 -23.18 -5.18 5.50
CA GLN A 43 -23.84 -3.95 5.93
C GLN A 43 -24.84 -3.41 4.90
N LEU A 44 -25.13 -4.16 3.82
CA LEU A 44 -25.99 -3.72 2.72
C LEU A 44 -25.51 -2.37 2.13
N GLY A 45 -24.23 -2.29 1.83
CA GLY A 45 -23.53 -1.06 1.44
C GLY A 45 -24.00 -0.52 0.09
N ILE A 46 -23.84 0.79 -0.08
CA ILE A 46 -24.26 1.55 -1.25
C ILE A 46 -23.10 1.63 -2.25
N LEU A 47 -23.22 0.94 -3.38
CA LEU A 47 -22.14 0.82 -4.38
C LEU A 47 -21.79 2.13 -5.10
N SER A 48 -22.71 3.10 -5.13
CA SER A 48 -22.46 4.41 -5.76
C SER A 48 -21.29 5.18 -5.15
N ALA A 49 -20.91 4.87 -3.90
CA ALA A 49 -19.72 5.43 -3.28
C ALA A 49 -18.40 4.99 -3.98
N PHE A 50 -18.44 3.92 -4.77
CA PHE A 50 -17.31 3.36 -5.50
C PHE A 50 -17.35 3.67 -7.00
N ASP A 51 -18.26 4.54 -7.43
CA ASP A 51 -18.41 4.93 -8.83
C ASP A 51 -17.09 5.48 -9.41
N PRO A 52 -16.62 4.97 -10.55
CA PRO A 52 -15.37 5.40 -11.16
C PRO A 52 -15.28 6.91 -11.43
N GLU A 53 -16.39 7.55 -11.77
CA GLU A 53 -16.43 9.01 -12.04
C GLU A 53 -16.05 9.80 -10.79
N VAL A 54 -16.55 9.41 -9.60
CA VAL A 54 -16.22 10.05 -8.32
C VAL A 54 -14.70 10.02 -8.08
N HIS A 55 -14.06 8.91 -8.36
CA HIS A 55 -12.64 8.73 -8.07
C HIS A 55 -11.75 9.36 -9.14
N ALA A 56 -12.20 9.38 -10.40
CA ALA A 56 -11.52 10.07 -11.49
C ALA A 56 -11.39 11.58 -11.26
N LEU A 57 -12.43 12.21 -10.70
CA LEU A 57 -12.42 13.64 -10.37
C LEU A 57 -11.32 14.04 -9.37
N ARG A 58 -10.88 13.10 -8.53
CA ARG A 58 -9.79 13.33 -7.57
C ARG A 58 -8.41 12.95 -8.11
N GLY A 59 -8.34 12.01 -9.06
CA GLY A 59 -7.14 11.66 -9.82
C GLY A 59 -6.07 10.86 -9.05
N GLN A 60 -6.35 10.36 -7.83
CA GLN A 60 -5.41 9.55 -7.07
C GLN A 60 -5.46 8.10 -7.56
N GLN A 61 -4.31 7.56 -8.01
CA GLN A 61 -4.26 6.26 -8.70
C GLN A 61 -4.66 5.09 -7.77
N GLY A 62 -4.14 5.05 -6.56
CA GLY A 62 -4.48 4.02 -5.58
C GLY A 62 -5.96 4.04 -5.21
N GLN A 63 -6.57 5.24 -5.12
CA GLN A 63 -7.99 5.40 -4.84
C GLN A 63 -8.85 4.82 -5.98
N MET A 64 -8.53 5.13 -7.23
CA MET A 64 -9.22 4.59 -8.41
C MET A 64 -9.10 3.07 -8.47
N LEU A 65 -7.90 2.53 -8.23
CA LEU A 65 -7.66 1.09 -8.22
C LEU A 65 -8.46 0.39 -7.11
N THR A 66 -8.50 0.96 -5.92
CA THR A 66 -9.25 0.38 -4.79
C THR A 66 -10.75 0.38 -5.08
N ALA A 67 -11.32 1.47 -5.59
CA ALA A 67 -12.71 1.53 -6.00
C ALA A 67 -13.06 0.45 -7.04
N GLN A 68 -12.20 0.30 -8.05
CA GLN A 68 -12.36 -0.73 -9.07
C GLN A 68 -12.30 -2.14 -8.49
N ASN A 69 -11.39 -2.39 -7.53
CA ASN A 69 -11.30 -3.69 -6.85
C ASN A 69 -12.57 -4.00 -6.07
N LEU A 70 -13.10 -3.03 -5.33
CA LEU A 70 -14.36 -3.21 -4.57
C LEU A 70 -15.53 -3.52 -5.48
N LEU A 71 -15.70 -2.79 -6.59
CA LEU A 71 -16.75 -3.06 -7.56
C LEU A 71 -16.61 -4.46 -8.17
N ARG A 72 -15.38 -4.91 -8.46
CA ARG A 72 -15.16 -6.27 -8.99
C ARG A 72 -15.44 -7.36 -7.95
N LEU A 73 -15.12 -7.13 -6.68
CA LEU A 73 -15.37 -8.06 -5.59
C LEU A 73 -16.87 -8.18 -5.28
N LEU A 74 -17.62 -7.09 -5.47
CA LEU A 74 -19.05 -7.00 -5.19
C LEU A 74 -19.91 -7.27 -6.42
N ASP A 75 -19.30 -7.56 -7.57
CA ASP A 75 -20.03 -7.89 -8.79
C ASP A 75 -20.89 -9.13 -8.61
N GLY A 76 -22.17 -9.03 -8.96
CA GLY A 76 -23.15 -10.10 -8.75
C GLY A 76 -23.66 -10.26 -7.31
N SER A 77 -23.21 -9.46 -6.35
CA SER A 77 -23.75 -9.46 -4.98
C SER A 77 -25.22 -9.04 -4.98
N ARG A 78 -26.04 -9.84 -4.31
CA ARG A 78 -27.46 -9.50 -4.10
C ARG A 78 -27.66 -8.56 -2.91
N LEU A 79 -26.76 -8.56 -1.96
CA LEU A 79 -26.85 -7.76 -0.73
C LEU A 79 -26.40 -6.31 -0.98
N ALA A 80 -25.28 -6.13 -1.66
CA ALA A 80 -24.76 -4.80 -1.97
C ALA A 80 -25.54 -4.05 -3.06
N LEU A 81 -26.36 -4.74 -3.86
CA LEU A 81 -27.26 -4.13 -4.85
C LEU A 81 -28.62 -3.77 -4.30
N THR A 82 -28.92 -4.15 -3.05
CA THR A 82 -30.21 -3.84 -2.43
C THR A 82 -30.23 -2.37 -2.06
N LEU A 83 -31.11 -1.60 -2.68
CA LEU A 83 -31.35 -0.22 -2.29
C LEU A 83 -32.07 -0.22 -0.95
N ASN A 84 -31.48 0.40 0.04
CA ASN A 84 -32.14 0.71 1.28
C ASN A 84 -32.69 2.14 1.19
N PRO A 85 -33.99 2.34 1.02
CA PRO A 85 -34.57 3.69 0.84
C PRO A 85 -34.38 4.59 2.06
N ASP A 86 -34.19 4.00 3.23
CA ASP A 86 -33.98 4.73 4.49
C ASP A 86 -32.50 5.07 4.74
N LYS A 87 -31.58 4.58 3.88
CA LYS A 87 -30.15 4.76 4.04
C LYS A 87 -29.60 5.76 3.01
N VAL A 88 -29.27 6.95 3.46
CA VAL A 88 -28.73 8.02 2.60
C VAL A 88 -27.27 7.75 2.22
N GLN A 89 -26.48 7.24 3.15
CA GLN A 89 -25.05 6.94 2.96
C GLN A 89 -24.57 5.89 3.94
N ASP A 90 -23.45 5.24 3.58
CA ASP A 90 -22.76 4.31 4.46
C ASP A 90 -21.94 5.02 5.54
N ALA A 91 -21.58 4.25 6.58
CA ALA A 91 -20.60 4.68 7.56
C ALA A 91 -19.28 5.06 6.88
N TYR A 92 -18.54 5.97 7.48
CA TYR A 92 -17.26 6.47 6.96
C TYR A 92 -16.28 5.35 6.63
N SER A 93 -16.17 4.35 7.50
CA SER A 93 -15.28 3.19 7.33
C SER A 93 -15.59 2.31 6.11
N ILE A 94 -16.77 2.41 5.54
CA ILE A 94 -17.17 1.71 4.30
C ILE A 94 -17.04 2.66 3.11
N ARG A 95 -17.71 3.80 3.20
CA ARG A 95 -17.80 4.79 2.12
C ARG A 95 -16.45 5.36 1.69
N CYS A 96 -15.51 5.51 2.63
CA CYS A 96 -14.20 6.10 2.38
C CYS A 96 -13.07 5.07 2.18
N VAL A 97 -13.38 3.77 2.07
CA VAL A 97 -12.38 2.74 1.79
C VAL A 97 -11.48 3.08 0.59
N PRO A 98 -12.02 3.52 -0.57
CA PRO A 98 -11.16 3.86 -1.70
C PRO A 98 -10.13 4.95 -1.38
N GLN A 99 -10.51 5.94 -0.61
CA GLN A 99 -9.66 7.06 -0.23
C GLN A 99 -8.54 6.63 0.74
N ILE A 100 -8.89 5.78 1.72
CA ILE A 100 -7.95 5.33 2.77
C ILE A 100 -7.02 4.26 2.23
N HIS A 101 -7.56 3.16 1.72
CA HIS A 101 -6.75 2.07 1.16
C HIS A 101 -5.93 2.54 -0.04
N GLY A 102 -6.51 3.43 -0.85
CA GLY A 102 -5.84 3.99 -2.01
C GLY A 102 -4.60 4.79 -1.65
N ALA A 103 -4.64 5.62 -0.63
CA ALA A 103 -3.50 6.38 -0.14
C ALA A 103 -2.37 5.43 0.31
N SER A 104 -2.70 4.38 1.08
CA SER A 104 -1.73 3.36 1.50
C SER A 104 -1.16 2.58 0.31
N ARG A 105 -1.96 2.29 -0.74
CA ARG A 105 -1.48 1.67 -1.98
C ARG A 105 -0.47 2.53 -2.72
N ASP A 106 -0.72 3.83 -2.82
CA ASP A 106 0.20 4.76 -3.48
C ASP A 106 1.52 4.84 -2.70
N ALA A 107 1.48 4.81 -1.36
CA ALA A 107 2.66 4.73 -0.51
C ALA A 107 3.43 3.40 -0.72
N ILE A 108 2.75 2.25 -0.74
CA ILE A 108 3.36 0.94 -1.03
C ILE A 108 4.04 0.96 -2.39
N ARG A 109 3.42 1.56 -3.41
CA ARG A 109 3.99 1.69 -4.75
C ARG A 109 5.26 2.54 -4.75
N TYR A 110 5.26 3.65 -4.04
CA TYR A 110 6.46 4.48 -3.88
C TYR A 110 7.63 3.69 -3.27
N VAL A 111 7.37 2.92 -2.21
CA VAL A 111 8.38 2.08 -1.56
C VAL A 111 8.85 0.95 -2.49
N TRP A 112 7.93 0.33 -3.23
CA TRP A 112 8.26 -0.66 -4.26
C TRP A 112 9.24 -0.11 -5.29
N ASP A 113 9.02 1.13 -5.78
CA ASP A 113 9.86 1.76 -6.79
C ASP A 113 11.25 2.09 -6.25
N ILE A 114 11.37 2.47 -4.97
CA ILE A 114 12.67 2.68 -4.31
C ILE A 114 13.40 1.35 -4.15
N LEU A 115 12.73 0.35 -3.61
CA LEU A 115 13.31 -0.98 -3.41
C LEU A 115 13.77 -1.61 -4.74
N SER A 116 12.98 -1.48 -5.80
CA SER A 116 13.31 -2.01 -7.13
C SER A 116 14.60 -1.41 -7.71
N ARG A 117 14.90 -0.17 -7.38
CA ARG A 117 16.20 0.45 -7.72
C ARG A 117 17.31 -0.07 -6.82
N GLU A 118 17.05 -0.15 -5.51
CA GLU A 118 18.05 -0.53 -4.50
C GLU A 118 18.56 -1.96 -4.69
N ILE A 119 17.70 -2.93 -4.99
CA ILE A 119 18.11 -4.33 -5.22
C ILE A 119 18.99 -4.51 -6.47
N ASN A 120 19.05 -3.51 -7.34
CA ASN A 120 19.89 -3.48 -8.53
C ASN A 120 21.06 -2.47 -8.41
N ALA A 121 21.19 -1.82 -7.26
CA ALA A 121 22.19 -0.80 -7.03
C ALA A 121 23.54 -1.40 -6.56
N VAL A 122 24.61 -0.68 -6.84
CA VAL A 122 25.91 -0.95 -6.23
C VAL A 122 26.05 -0.12 -4.97
N THR A 123 25.73 -0.74 -3.82
CA THR A 123 25.67 -0.09 -2.50
C THR A 123 26.92 -0.38 -1.69
N ASP A 124 28.08 -0.02 -2.20
CA ASP A 124 29.38 -0.33 -1.63
C ASP A 124 30.34 0.87 -1.65
N ASN A 125 31.50 0.71 -1.03
CA ASN A 125 32.61 1.67 -1.05
C ASN A 125 33.96 0.96 -0.83
N PRO A 126 34.99 1.25 -1.62
CA PRO A 126 34.98 2.06 -2.82
C PRO A 126 34.32 1.36 -4.02
N LEU A 127 33.85 2.16 -4.98
CA LEU A 127 33.34 1.66 -6.25
C LEU A 127 34.47 1.40 -7.23
N ILE A 128 34.43 0.26 -7.92
CA ILE A 128 35.46 -0.16 -8.89
C ILE A 128 34.85 -0.18 -10.28
N PHE A 129 35.53 0.49 -11.22
CA PHE A 129 35.15 0.56 -12.63
C PHE A 129 36.23 -0.12 -13.48
N PRO A 130 36.18 -1.46 -13.67
CA PRO A 130 37.24 -2.23 -14.26
C PRO A 130 37.60 -1.80 -15.70
N GLY A 131 36.61 -1.33 -16.48
CA GLY A 131 36.84 -0.90 -17.86
C GLY A 131 37.56 0.46 -17.98
N GLU A 132 37.66 1.21 -16.90
CA GLU A 132 38.29 2.55 -16.89
C GLU A 132 39.54 2.60 -15.98
N ASP A 133 39.91 1.49 -15.37
CA ASP A 133 40.97 1.41 -14.34
C ASP A 133 40.79 2.47 -13.23
N LYS A 134 39.55 2.61 -12.79
CA LYS A 134 39.13 3.70 -11.91
C LYS A 134 38.54 3.16 -10.62
N VAL A 135 38.94 3.74 -9.49
CA VAL A 135 38.42 3.44 -8.16
C VAL A 135 37.97 4.75 -7.49
N ILE A 136 36.71 4.78 -7.04
CA ILE A 136 36.13 5.98 -6.43
C ILE A 136 35.61 5.66 -5.04
N SER A 137 36.02 6.42 -4.05
CA SER A 137 35.41 6.44 -2.73
C SER A 137 34.18 7.36 -2.73
N GLY A 138 33.03 6.84 -2.29
CA GLY A 138 31.77 7.57 -2.27
C GLY A 138 30.84 7.04 -1.18
N GLY A 139 29.60 7.52 -1.15
CA GLY A 139 28.62 7.24 -0.10
C GLY A 139 27.50 6.25 -0.47
N ASN A 140 27.66 5.45 -1.52
CA ASN A 140 26.59 4.55 -2.00
C ASN A 140 26.17 3.46 -1.00
N PHE A 141 26.96 3.24 0.03
CA PHE A 141 26.61 2.34 1.15
C PHE A 141 25.54 2.91 2.08
N HIS A 142 25.21 4.20 1.98
CA HIS A 142 24.33 4.87 2.92
C HIS A 142 22.86 4.53 2.67
N GLY A 143 22.23 3.87 3.66
CA GLY A 143 20.88 3.35 3.55
C GLY A 143 19.74 4.36 3.70
N GLN A 144 20.00 5.68 3.66
CA GLN A 144 18.98 6.72 3.89
C GLN A 144 17.76 6.62 2.95
N PRO A 145 17.92 6.31 1.65
CA PRO A 145 16.76 6.14 0.77
C PRO A 145 15.80 5.05 1.25
N MET A 146 16.37 3.94 1.75
CA MET A 146 15.60 2.83 2.29
C MET A 146 14.96 3.16 3.63
N ALA A 147 15.71 3.81 4.53
CA ALA A 147 15.22 4.19 5.86
C ALA A 147 13.95 5.06 5.76
N LEU A 148 14.00 6.16 5.01
CA LEU A 148 12.85 7.04 4.82
C LEU A 148 11.66 6.33 4.14
N ALA A 149 11.94 5.49 3.15
CA ALA A 149 10.89 4.77 2.44
C ALA A 149 10.15 3.79 3.37
N PHE A 150 10.87 3.08 4.23
CA PHE A 150 10.27 2.09 5.12
C PHE A 150 9.63 2.71 6.37
N ASP A 151 10.11 3.83 6.87
CA ASP A 151 9.39 4.62 7.88
C ASP A 151 8.04 5.11 7.32
N PHE A 152 8.05 5.60 6.08
CA PHE A 152 6.81 6.00 5.40
C PHE A 152 5.86 4.81 5.16
N LEU A 153 6.40 3.62 4.83
CA LEU A 153 5.61 2.40 4.70
C LEU A 153 4.91 2.04 6.02
N GLY A 154 5.63 2.14 7.15
CA GLY A 154 5.07 1.88 8.48
C GLY A 154 3.86 2.78 8.78
N ILE A 155 3.98 4.08 8.48
CA ILE A 155 2.87 5.04 8.61
C ILE A 155 1.70 4.62 7.72
N ALA A 156 1.95 4.30 6.46
CA ALA A 156 0.90 3.94 5.51
C ALA A 156 0.18 2.63 5.87
N LEU A 157 0.89 1.65 6.43
CA LEU A 157 0.29 0.38 6.83
C LEU A 157 -0.55 0.51 8.10
N SER A 158 -0.24 1.44 9.01
CA SER A 158 -1.03 1.69 10.21
C SER A 158 -2.45 2.16 9.89
N GLU A 159 -2.67 2.79 8.72
CA GLU A 159 -4.00 3.25 8.30
C GLU A 159 -4.97 2.10 8.01
N TYR A 160 -4.48 0.94 7.57
CA TYR A 160 -5.34 -0.25 7.46
C TYR A 160 -5.85 -0.73 8.82
N ALA A 161 -5.01 -0.65 9.87
CA ALA A 161 -5.42 -0.98 11.23
C ALA A 161 -6.42 0.06 11.76
N ASN A 162 -6.16 1.34 11.57
CA ASN A 162 -7.02 2.44 12.00
C ASN A 162 -8.43 2.33 11.40
N VAL A 163 -8.56 2.09 10.09
CA VAL A 163 -9.87 1.96 9.46
C VAL A 163 -10.58 0.67 9.86
N SER A 164 -9.84 -0.40 10.15
CA SER A 164 -10.41 -1.66 10.64
C SER A 164 -11.00 -1.49 12.04
N GLU A 165 -10.30 -0.80 12.94
CA GLU A 165 -10.82 -0.44 14.26
C GLU A 165 -12.07 0.44 14.16
N LEU A 166 -12.02 1.48 13.35
CA LEU A 166 -13.17 2.37 13.09
C LEU A 166 -14.37 1.58 12.54
N SER A 167 -14.13 0.59 11.69
CA SER A 167 -15.18 -0.29 11.17
C SER A 167 -15.86 -1.09 12.29
N LEU A 168 -15.11 -1.63 13.24
CA LEU A 168 -15.67 -2.33 14.39
C LEU A 168 -16.56 -1.43 15.24
N ILE A 169 -16.17 -0.18 15.47
CA ILE A 169 -16.97 0.80 16.20
C ILE A 169 -18.30 1.05 15.46
N HIS A 170 -18.28 1.25 14.16
CA HIS A 170 -19.48 1.49 13.36
C HIS A 170 -20.43 0.28 13.30
N ILE A 171 -19.90 -0.94 13.43
CA ILE A 171 -20.70 -2.18 13.45
C ILE A 171 -21.33 -2.39 14.83
N SER A 172 -20.56 -2.19 15.90
CA SER A 172 -21.00 -2.45 17.29
C SER A 172 -21.82 -1.32 17.88
N GLU A 173 -21.57 -0.07 17.48
CA GLU A 173 -22.26 1.13 17.96
C GLU A 173 -22.75 1.98 16.76
N PRO A 174 -23.75 1.51 15.99
CA PRO A 174 -24.22 2.27 14.84
C PRO A 174 -24.79 3.61 15.30
N THR A 175 -24.20 4.69 14.81
CA THR A 175 -24.75 6.03 15.01
C THR A 175 -26.12 6.11 14.33
N ARG A 176 -27.13 6.42 15.09
CA ARG A 176 -28.53 6.62 14.64
C ARG A 176 -28.65 7.84 13.76
#